data_d5f3137a314c4101387e2207e0438fbc
#
_entry.id   d5f3137a314c4101387e2207e0438fbc
#
_cell.length_a   1.000
_cell.length_b   1.000
_cell.length_c   1.000
_cell.angle_alpha   90.00
_cell.angle_beta   90.00
_cell.angle_gamma   90.00
#
_symmetry.space_group_name_H-M   'P 1'
#
loop_
_entity.id
_entity.type
_entity.pdbx_description
1 polymer ?
#
loop_
_entity_poly.entity_id
_entity_poly.type
_entity_poly.pdbx_seq_one_letter_code
_entity_poly.pdbx_strand_id
1 'polypeptide(L)'
;NGVDLSTRPGTSINLEDHYYTRSDAAVVFKHYDHSNGRTRYIYHGNDGTSLPWNDTAQLNYLNPEVREAVIQTILSVARKFPIIRFDAAMTLAKRHYQRLWFPEPGTGGSIPSRSEYAMTKAQFDEAMPEEFWREVVDRVAREAPDTLLLAEAFWLMEGYFVRTLGMHRVYNSAFMNMLRDEDNAKYRSVIKNTLEFDPEVLKR
;
A
#
# COMPACT_ATOMS: atom_id res chain seq x y z
N ASN A 1 12.59 -0.23 10.24
CA ASN A 1 12.44 1.15 9.75
C ASN A 1 10.99 1.58 9.57
N GLY A 2 10.09 1.15 10.44
CA GLY A 2 8.72 1.62 10.50
C GLY A 2 8.61 3.07 10.95
N VAL A 3 7.42 3.63 10.92
CA VAL A 3 7.17 4.96 11.47
C VAL A 3 7.35 4.90 12.99
N ASP A 4 8.36 5.58 13.50
CA ASP A 4 8.67 5.62 14.93
C ASP A 4 7.90 6.77 15.59
N LEU A 5 7.07 6.46 16.56
CA LEU A 5 6.32 7.42 17.36
C LEU A 5 6.89 7.58 18.77
N SER A 6 8.09 7.07 19.03
CA SER A 6 8.70 7.06 20.37
C SER A 6 8.87 8.43 20.98
N THR A 7 8.86 9.49 20.17
CA THR A 7 8.99 10.88 20.61
C THR A 7 7.66 11.55 20.95
N ARG A 8 6.54 10.84 20.80
CA ARG A 8 5.20 11.39 20.94
C ARG A 8 4.66 11.20 22.36
N PRO A 9 4.49 12.25 23.18
CA PRO A 9 3.85 12.16 24.48
C PRO A 9 2.40 11.64 24.31
N GLY A 10 1.99 10.71 25.16
CA GLY A 10 0.62 10.22 25.20
C GLY A 10 0.29 9.09 24.22
N THR A 11 1.25 8.61 23.43
CA THR A 11 1.07 7.45 22.57
C THR A 11 1.47 6.12 23.23
N SER A 12 1.66 6.11 24.54
CA SER A 12 1.83 4.87 25.31
C SER A 12 0.51 4.11 25.37
N ILE A 13 0.09 3.65 24.20
CA ILE A 13 -1.16 2.94 24.04
C ILE A 13 -0.86 1.47 24.23
N ASN A 14 -1.39 0.89 25.28
CA ASN A 14 -1.61 -0.55 25.33
C ASN A 14 -2.75 -0.83 24.34
N LEU A 15 -2.46 -1.52 23.27
CA LEU A 15 -3.45 -1.89 22.24
C LEU A 15 -4.65 -2.62 22.83
N GLU A 16 -4.42 -3.46 23.83
CA GLU A 16 -5.49 -4.21 24.52
C GLU A 16 -6.45 -3.27 25.24
N ASP A 17 -5.94 -2.22 25.90
CA ASP A 17 -6.76 -1.31 26.69
C ASP A 17 -7.51 -0.26 25.84
N HIS A 18 -6.98 0.08 24.69
CA HIS A 18 -7.49 1.20 23.88
C HIS A 18 -8.16 0.79 22.57
N TYR A 19 -8.03 -0.47 22.16
CA TYR A 19 -8.61 -0.98 20.91
C TYR A 19 -10.11 -0.70 20.78
N TYR A 20 -10.85 -0.81 21.88
CA TYR A 20 -12.28 -0.61 21.88
C TYR A 20 -12.74 0.80 22.24
N THR A 21 -11.84 1.65 22.71
CA THR A 21 -12.20 2.97 23.23
C THR A 21 -11.75 4.13 22.36
N ARG A 22 -10.77 3.90 21.49
CA ARG A 22 -10.20 4.92 20.60
C ARG A 22 -9.92 4.34 19.22
N SER A 23 -10.46 4.96 18.18
CA SER A 23 -10.27 4.52 16.81
C SER A 23 -8.83 4.61 16.32
N ASP A 24 -8.04 5.56 16.85
CA ASP A 24 -6.62 5.73 16.52
C ASP A 24 -5.69 4.80 17.29
N ALA A 25 -6.13 4.25 18.40
CA ALA A 25 -5.34 3.35 19.24
C ALA A 25 -4.99 2.03 18.54
N ALA A 26 -5.89 1.57 17.68
CA ALA A 26 -5.72 0.33 16.93
C ALA A 26 -4.68 0.42 15.80
N VAL A 27 -4.21 1.61 15.42
CA VAL A 27 -3.23 1.78 14.32
C VAL A 27 -1.78 1.72 14.76
N VAL A 28 -1.54 1.64 16.09
CA VAL A 28 -0.20 1.68 16.70
C VAL A 28 -0.03 0.52 17.65
N PHE A 29 1.14 -0.13 17.63
CA PHE A 29 1.52 -1.08 18.68
C PHE A 29 2.82 -0.66 19.39
N LYS A 30 2.96 -1.07 20.64
CA LYS A 30 4.12 -0.81 21.47
C LYS A 30 5.15 -1.93 21.29
N HIS A 31 6.34 -1.56 20.89
CA HIS A 31 7.48 -2.46 20.76
C HIS A 31 8.52 -2.13 21.83
N TYR A 32 8.92 -3.11 22.63
CA TYR A 32 10.01 -2.99 23.57
C TYR A 32 11.23 -3.77 23.09
N ASP A 33 12.34 -3.08 22.91
CA ASP A 33 13.61 -3.69 22.51
C ASP A 33 14.39 -4.10 23.77
N HIS A 34 14.43 -5.39 24.02
CA HIS A 34 15.12 -5.97 25.18
C HIS A 34 16.65 -5.78 25.14
N SER A 35 17.23 -5.57 23.97
CA SER A 35 18.68 -5.42 23.81
C SER A 35 19.22 -4.08 24.31
N ASN A 36 18.40 -3.04 24.25
CA ASN A 36 18.78 -1.66 24.59
C ASN A 36 17.81 -0.96 25.54
N GLY A 37 16.74 -1.63 25.98
CA GLY A 37 15.73 -1.09 26.89
C GLY A 37 14.83 -0.01 26.29
N ARG A 38 14.81 0.16 24.95
CA ARG A 38 14.04 1.21 24.27
C ARG A 38 12.63 0.75 23.96
N THR A 39 11.67 1.62 24.23
CA THR A 39 10.29 1.47 23.77
C THR A 39 10.08 2.32 22.52
N ARG A 40 9.43 1.75 21.52
CA ARG A 40 8.98 2.41 20.29
C ARG A 40 7.51 2.15 20.06
N TYR A 41 6.87 3.05 19.34
CA TYR A 41 5.49 2.89 18.89
C TYR A 41 5.50 2.82 17.36
N ILE A 42 4.92 1.74 16.83
CA ILE A 42 5.02 1.40 15.42
C ILE A 42 3.61 1.34 14.86
N TYR A 43 3.36 1.99 13.72
CA TYR A 43 2.09 1.87 13.03
C TYR A 43 1.93 0.50 12.40
N HIS A 44 0.73 -0.06 12.52
CA HIS A 44 0.29 -1.14 11.65
C HIS A 44 0.08 -0.64 10.22
N GLY A 45 0.14 -1.53 9.24
CA GLY A 45 -0.35 -1.26 7.91
C GLY A 45 -1.84 -0.92 7.93
N ASN A 46 -2.27 -0.06 7.01
CA ASN A 46 -3.65 0.39 6.92
C ASN A 46 -3.96 0.84 5.49
N ASP A 47 -5.15 0.54 5.01
CA ASP A 47 -5.63 0.93 3.69
C ASP A 47 -6.57 2.14 3.71
N GLY A 48 -6.82 2.71 4.88
CA GLY A 48 -7.76 3.81 5.10
C GLY A 48 -9.17 3.34 5.45
N THR A 49 -9.37 2.02 5.58
CA THR A 49 -10.59 1.44 6.17
C THR A 49 -10.54 1.45 7.70
N SER A 50 -11.58 0.97 8.35
CA SER A 50 -11.71 1.06 9.80
C SER A 50 -10.78 0.12 10.60
N LEU A 51 -10.19 -0.88 9.95
CA LEU A 51 -9.38 -1.89 10.63
C LEU A 51 -7.92 -1.84 10.15
N PRO A 52 -6.96 -1.53 11.04
CA PRO A 52 -5.54 -1.69 10.75
C PRO A 52 -5.18 -3.17 10.66
N TRP A 53 -4.14 -3.47 9.91
CA TRP A 53 -3.61 -4.82 9.79
C TRP A 53 -2.66 -5.10 10.94
N ASN A 54 -3.11 -5.84 11.94
CA ASN A 54 -2.38 -6.09 13.19
C ASN A 54 -1.18 -7.05 13.04
N ASP A 55 -1.02 -7.67 11.89
CA ASP A 55 0.09 -8.54 11.53
C ASP A 55 1.20 -7.84 10.72
N THR A 56 1.07 -6.52 10.52
CA THR A 56 2.00 -5.73 9.71
C THR A 56 2.58 -4.54 10.48
N ALA A 57 3.80 -4.16 10.14
CA ALA A 57 4.44 -2.92 10.59
C ALA A 57 4.62 -1.99 9.38
N GLN A 58 4.11 -0.77 9.48
CA GLN A 58 4.22 0.21 8.39
C GLN A 58 5.66 0.69 8.22
N LEU A 59 6.18 0.57 7.01
CA LEU A 59 7.48 1.13 6.65
C LEU A 59 7.35 2.62 6.29
N ASN A 60 8.39 3.39 6.63
CA ASN A 60 8.46 4.81 6.28
C ASN A 60 9.07 5.00 4.88
N TYR A 61 8.24 5.05 3.86
CA TYR A 61 8.66 5.23 2.47
C TYR A 61 9.13 6.64 2.11
N LEU A 62 9.05 7.62 3.03
CA LEU A 62 9.73 8.90 2.85
C LEU A 62 11.26 8.73 2.95
N ASN A 63 11.73 7.70 3.67
CA ASN A 63 13.15 7.39 3.74
C ASN A 63 13.62 6.69 2.45
N PRO A 64 14.55 7.28 1.68
CA PRO A 64 15.07 6.68 0.45
C PRO A 64 15.78 5.34 0.67
N GLU A 65 16.43 5.13 1.82
CA GLU A 65 17.07 3.86 2.16
C GLU A 65 16.04 2.74 2.32
N VAL A 66 14.86 3.05 2.86
CA VAL A 66 13.74 2.09 2.96
C VAL A 66 13.23 1.73 1.58
N ARG A 67 13.01 2.72 0.70
CA ARG A 67 12.59 2.45 -0.68
C ARG A 67 13.56 1.54 -1.40
N GLU A 68 14.85 1.86 -1.34
CA GLU A 68 15.88 1.03 -1.98
C GLU A 68 15.95 -0.38 -1.38
N ALA A 69 15.89 -0.54 -0.07
CA ALA A 69 15.91 -1.85 0.58
C ALA A 69 14.72 -2.72 0.16
N VAL A 70 13.53 -2.12 0.02
CA VAL A 70 12.33 -2.84 -0.46
C VAL A 70 12.48 -3.21 -1.93
N ILE A 71 12.99 -2.31 -2.78
CA ILE A 71 13.26 -2.60 -4.20
C ILE A 71 14.26 -3.75 -4.33
N GLN A 72 15.34 -3.76 -3.57
CA GLN A 72 16.30 -4.87 -3.58
C GLN A 72 15.68 -6.20 -3.15
N THR A 73 14.77 -6.16 -2.19
CA THR A 73 13.98 -7.35 -1.79
C THR A 73 13.12 -7.84 -2.94
N ILE A 74 12.39 -6.94 -3.62
CA ILE A 74 11.56 -7.27 -4.80
C ILE A 74 12.43 -7.87 -5.91
N LEU A 75 13.57 -7.27 -6.22
CA LEU A 75 14.49 -7.78 -7.24
C LEU A 75 15.06 -9.16 -6.88
N SER A 76 15.35 -9.39 -5.60
CA SER A 76 15.77 -10.71 -5.13
C SER A 76 14.71 -11.79 -5.34
N VAL A 77 13.44 -11.43 -5.18
CA VAL A 77 12.30 -12.32 -5.48
C VAL A 77 12.12 -12.48 -7.00
N ALA A 78 12.19 -11.38 -7.76
CA ALA A 78 12.03 -11.37 -9.21
C ALA A 78 13.02 -12.31 -9.92
N ARG A 79 14.27 -12.36 -9.45
CA ARG A 79 15.30 -13.27 -10.00
C ARG A 79 15.04 -14.76 -9.73
N LYS A 80 14.08 -15.07 -8.85
CA LYS A 80 13.77 -16.46 -8.46
C LYS A 80 12.41 -16.94 -8.95
N PHE A 81 11.50 -16.01 -9.21
CA PHE A 81 10.11 -16.34 -9.55
C PHE A 81 9.65 -15.56 -10.78
N PRO A 82 8.99 -16.23 -11.74
CA PRO A 82 8.53 -15.58 -12.98
C PRO A 82 7.29 -14.68 -12.77
N ILE A 83 6.64 -14.76 -11.62
CA ILE A 83 5.45 -13.96 -11.29
C ILE A 83 5.56 -13.46 -9.85
N ILE A 84 5.33 -12.17 -9.64
CA ILE A 84 5.20 -11.57 -8.31
C ILE A 84 3.81 -10.95 -8.19
N ARG A 85 3.06 -11.33 -7.15
CA ARG A 85 1.85 -10.65 -6.72
C ARG A 85 2.19 -9.68 -5.59
N PHE A 86 1.80 -8.43 -5.78
CA PHE A 86 1.89 -7.40 -4.74
C PHE A 86 0.55 -7.25 -4.04
N ASP A 87 0.50 -7.68 -2.80
CA ASP A 87 -0.65 -7.55 -1.93
C ASP A 87 -0.90 -6.07 -1.59
N ALA A 88 -2.17 -5.64 -1.62
CA ALA A 88 -2.60 -4.29 -1.30
C ALA A 88 -1.72 -3.17 -1.90
N ALA A 89 -1.26 -3.36 -3.14
CA ALA A 89 -0.31 -2.45 -3.80
C ALA A 89 -0.78 -0.99 -3.84
N MET A 90 -2.10 -0.76 -3.90
CA MET A 90 -2.69 0.57 -3.94
C MET A 90 -2.35 1.41 -2.70
N THR A 91 -2.06 0.80 -1.55
CA THR A 91 -1.74 1.54 -0.32
C THR A 91 -0.44 2.31 -0.40
N LEU A 92 0.45 1.92 -1.31
CA LEU A 92 1.74 2.56 -1.53
C LEU A 92 1.79 3.41 -2.80
N ALA A 93 0.70 3.49 -3.58
CA ALA A 93 0.61 4.49 -4.63
C ALA A 93 0.79 5.89 -4.02
N LYS A 94 1.70 6.70 -4.54
CA LYS A 94 2.22 7.93 -3.93
C LYS A 94 1.12 8.83 -3.34
N ARG A 95 0.10 9.13 -4.16
CA ARG A 95 -1.03 9.96 -3.72
C ARG A 95 -1.83 9.31 -2.59
N HIS A 96 -2.02 8.00 -2.63
CA HIS A 96 -2.77 7.29 -1.61
C HIS A 96 -1.96 7.16 -0.32
N TYR A 97 -0.67 6.89 -0.44
CA TYR A 97 0.27 6.86 0.68
C TYR A 97 0.33 8.21 1.41
N GLN A 98 0.40 9.34 0.67
CA GLN A 98 0.29 10.66 1.26
C GLN A 98 -1.01 10.83 2.04
N ARG A 99 -2.14 10.52 1.43
CA ARG A 99 -3.45 10.63 2.07
C ARG A 99 -3.56 9.81 3.36
N LEU A 100 -2.96 8.64 3.40
CA LEU A 100 -2.97 7.76 4.56
C LEU A 100 -2.07 8.25 5.69
N TRP A 101 -0.83 8.62 5.36
CA TRP A 101 0.23 8.77 6.36
C TRP A 101 0.69 10.21 6.56
N PHE A 102 0.55 11.07 5.57
CA PHE A 102 1.01 12.45 5.57
C PHE A 102 -0.02 13.35 4.89
N PRO A 103 -1.26 13.38 5.37
CA PRO A 103 -2.35 14.10 4.71
C PRO A 103 -2.02 15.58 4.57
N GLU A 104 -2.64 16.24 3.59
CA GLU A 104 -2.49 17.69 3.46
C GLU A 104 -3.06 18.43 4.69
N PRO A 105 -2.44 19.52 5.12
CA PRO A 105 -2.92 20.29 6.27
C PRO A 105 -4.40 20.64 6.14
N GLY A 106 -5.16 20.38 7.20
CA GLY A 106 -6.59 20.69 7.26
C GLY A 106 -7.52 19.66 6.60
N THR A 107 -7.01 18.61 5.96
CA THR A 107 -7.87 17.58 5.34
C THR A 107 -8.34 16.49 6.30
N GLY A 108 -7.84 16.45 7.51
CA GLY A 108 -8.21 15.48 8.55
C GLY A 108 -7.58 14.09 8.43
N GLY A 109 -7.19 13.67 7.23
CA GLY A 109 -6.57 12.36 6.98
C GLY A 109 -7.50 11.15 7.19
N SER A 110 -7.17 10.04 6.58
CA SER A 110 -7.93 8.77 6.72
C SER A 110 -7.62 8.05 8.04
N ILE A 111 -6.47 8.31 8.64
CA ILE A 111 -6.06 7.78 9.93
C ILE A 111 -5.98 8.97 10.90
N PRO A 112 -6.89 9.08 11.89
CA PRO A 112 -7.06 10.30 12.70
C PRO A 112 -5.78 10.85 13.34
N SER A 113 -4.92 9.97 13.84
CA SER A 113 -3.66 10.38 14.47
C SER A 113 -2.63 10.97 13.48
N ARG A 114 -2.86 10.83 12.18
CA ARG A 114 -1.90 11.26 11.15
C ARG A 114 -2.02 12.72 10.76
N SER A 115 -3.11 13.40 11.10
CA SER A 115 -3.27 14.84 10.86
C SER A 115 -2.14 15.68 11.47
N GLU A 116 -1.52 15.20 12.55
CA GLU A 116 -0.37 15.86 13.20
C GLU A 116 0.94 15.73 12.39
N TYR A 117 0.99 14.81 11.44
CA TYR A 117 2.11 14.61 10.51
C TYR A 117 1.76 15.11 9.11
N ALA A 118 0.79 16.02 9.03
CA ALA A 118 0.37 16.61 7.77
C ALA A 118 1.56 17.23 7.02
N MET A 119 1.62 17.01 5.73
CA MET A 119 2.60 17.58 4.83
C MET A 119 1.89 18.22 3.65
N THR A 120 2.34 19.41 3.26
CA THR A 120 1.90 19.98 1.99
C THR A 120 2.34 19.08 0.84
N LYS A 121 1.64 19.17 -0.30
CA LYS A 121 2.05 18.42 -1.49
C LYS A 121 3.51 18.67 -1.87
N ALA A 122 3.99 19.90 -1.78
CA ALA A 122 5.37 20.24 -2.11
C ALA A 122 6.38 19.55 -1.16
N GLN A 123 6.15 19.57 0.14
CA GLN A 123 6.99 18.87 1.12
C GLN A 123 6.99 17.35 0.90
N PHE A 124 5.83 16.80 0.59
CA PHE A 124 5.72 15.37 0.32
C PHE A 124 6.42 14.98 -0.99
N ASP A 125 6.27 15.79 -2.05
CA ASP A 125 6.94 15.58 -3.33
C ASP A 125 8.47 15.72 -3.22
N GLU A 126 8.98 16.59 -2.34
CA GLU A 126 10.41 16.68 -2.03
C GLU A 126 10.93 15.41 -1.34
N ALA A 127 10.18 14.89 -0.35
CA ALA A 127 10.58 13.70 0.41
C ALA A 127 10.42 12.38 -0.39
N MET A 128 9.46 12.34 -1.29
CA MET A 128 9.15 11.20 -2.16
C MET A 128 8.93 11.71 -3.60
N PRO A 129 10.00 12.07 -4.33
CA PRO A 129 9.89 12.71 -5.65
C PRO A 129 9.25 11.80 -6.69
N GLU A 130 9.60 10.53 -6.69
CA GLU A 130 9.15 9.56 -7.67
C GLU A 130 7.99 8.68 -7.15
N GLU A 131 7.19 8.18 -8.08
CA GLU A 131 6.19 7.15 -7.77
C GLU A 131 6.91 5.81 -7.55
N PHE A 132 6.82 5.27 -6.32
CA PHE A 132 7.54 4.06 -5.92
C PHE A 132 7.30 2.88 -6.86
N TRP A 133 6.04 2.64 -7.23
CA TRP A 133 5.72 1.52 -8.12
C TRP A 133 6.26 1.71 -9.53
N ARG A 134 6.39 2.95 -10.01
CA ARG A 134 7.03 3.22 -11.29
C ARG A 134 8.52 2.86 -11.23
N GLU A 135 9.19 3.22 -10.15
CA GLU A 135 10.60 2.86 -9.93
C GLU A 135 10.78 1.33 -9.86
N VAL A 136 9.89 0.63 -9.13
CA VAL A 136 9.90 -0.85 -9.08
C VAL A 136 9.76 -1.45 -10.49
N VAL A 137 8.79 -1.00 -11.28
CA VAL A 137 8.56 -1.50 -12.64
C VAL A 137 9.79 -1.29 -13.51
N ASP A 138 10.37 -0.10 -13.49
CA ASP A 138 11.56 0.22 -14.30
C ASP A 138 12.80 -0.58 -13.87
N ARG A 139 12.95 -0.82 -12.58
CA ARG A 139 14.05 -1.64 -12.03
C ARG A 139 13.88 -3.11 -12.42
N VAL A 140 12.69 -3.67 -12.26
CA VAL A 140 12.41 -5.07 -12.64
C VAL A 140 12.58 -5.26 -14.14
N ALA A 141 12.10 -4.33 -14.98
CA ALA A 141 12.27 -4.40 -16.43
C ALA A 141 13.73 -4.45 -16.86
N ARG A 142 14.63 -3.80 -16.13
CA ARG A 142 16.07 -3.82 -16.43
C ARG A 142 16.81 -5.03 -15.86
N GLU A 143 16.45 -5.46 -14.65
CA GLU A 143 17.25 -6.40 -13.87
C GLU A 143 16.66 -7.82 -13.79
N ALA A 144 15.37 -7.96 -14.08
CA ALA A 144 14.64 -9.24 -14.12
C ALA A 144 13.49 -9.18 -15.15
N PRO A 145 13.78 -8.98 -16.45
CA PRO A 145 12.78 -8.68 -17.48
C PRO A 145 11.75 -9.79 -17.71
N ASP A 146 12.06 -11.01 -17.33
CA ASP A 146 11.16 -12.16 -17.50
C ASP A 146 10.13 -12.29 -16.36
N THR A 147 10.12 -11.36 -15.41
CA THR A 147 9.19 -11.41 -14.26
C THR A 147 7.91 -10.62 -14.56
N LEU A 148 6.78 -11.29 -14.46
CA LEU A 148 5.47 -10.67 -14.54
C LEU A 148 5.07 -10.07 -13.18
N LEU A 149 4.67 -8.79 -13.19
CA LEU A 149 4.20 -8.07 -12.02
C LEU A 149 2.67 -7.98 -12.02
N LEU A 150 2.04 -8.50 -10.96
CA LEU A 150 0.61 -8.51 -10.73
C LEU A 150 0.28 -7.68 -9.49
N ALA A 151 -0.45 -6.58 -9.64
CA ALA A 151 -0.86 -5.74 -8.52
C ALA A 151 -2.26 -6.10 -8.02
N GLU A 152 -2.43 -6.10 -6.71
CA GLU A 152 -3.73 -5.96 -6.09
C GLU A 152 -4.02 -4.47 -5.90
N ALA A 153 -4.96 -3.95 -6.68
CA ALA A 153 -5.37 -2.55 -6.61
C ALA A 153 -6.89 -2.45 -6.75
N PHE A 154 -7.50 -1.69 -5.83
CA PHE A 154 -8.93 -1.44 -5.79
C PHE A 154 -9.23 0.05 -6.00
N TRP A 155 -10.49 0.45 -5.80
CA TRP A 155 -10.96 1.83 -5.81
C TRP A 155 -10.67 2.58 -7.11
N LEU A 156 -10.89 1.91 -8.24
CA LEU A 156 -10.68 2.45 -9.60
C LEU A 156 -9.20 2.78 -9.90
N MET A 157 -8.27 2.20 -9.14
CA MET A 157 -6.84 2.37 -9.39
C MET A 157 -6.28 1.33 -10.38
N GLU A 158 -7.06 0.33 -10.77
CA GLU A 158 -6.65 -0.75 -11.66
C GLU A 158 -6.02 -0.22 -12.96
N GLY A 159 -6.71 0.71 -13.60
CA GLY A 159 -6.22 1.35 -14.82
C GLY A 159 -4.95 2.18 -14.60
N TYR A 160 -4.80 2.81 -13.46
CA TYR A 160 -3.59 3.55 -13.09
C TYR A 160 -2.39 2.63 -12.98
N PHE A 161 -2.54 1.50 -12.28
CA PHE A 161 -1.45 0.53 -12.11
C PHE A 161 -0.95 -0.06 -13.44
N VAL A 162 -1.85 -0.37 -14.36
CA VAL A 162 -1.45 -0.94 -15.66
C VAL A 162 -0.99 0.13 -16.64
N ARG A 163 -1.81 1.19 -16.86
CA ARG A 163 -1.53 2.15 -17.94
C ARG A 163 -0.50 3.19 -17.57
N THR A 164 -0.47 3.64 -16.30
CA THR A 164 0.43 4.71 -15.87
C THR A 164 1.68 4.16 -15.20
N LEU A 165 1.53 3.21 -14.28
CA LEU A 165 2.65 2.66 -13.54
C LEU A 165 3.37 1.53 -14.29
N GLY A 166 2.73 0.90 -15.27
CA GLY A 166 3.34 -0.12 -16.11
C GLY A 166 3.35 -1.52 -15.52
N MET A 167 2.52 -1.80 -14.51
CA MET A 167 2.31 -3.17 -14.04
C MET A 167 1.74 -4.03 -15.16
N HIS A 168 2.18 -5.27 -15.26
CA HIS A 168 1.73 -6.18 -16.32
C HIS A 168 0.27 -6.58 -16.16
N ARG A 169 -0.17 -6.77 -14.91
CA ARG A 169 -1.52 -7.23 -14.56
C ARG A 169 -2.00 -6.56 -13.29
N VAL A 170 -3.30 -6.51 -13.16
CA VAL A 170 -4.00 -6.05 -11.96
C VAL A 170 -5.24 -6.90 -11.72
N TYR A 171 -5.65 -7.08 -10.48
CA TYR A 171 -6.90 -7.75 -10.16
C TYR A 171 -8.10 -6.95 -10.66
N ASN A 172 -9.08 -7.66 -11.20
CA ASN A 172 -10.36 -7.07 -11.53
C ASN A 172 -11.31 -7.20 -10.33
N SER A 173 -11.44 -6.12 -9.57
CA SER A 173 -12.29 -6.08 -8.38
C SER A 173 -13.77 -6.31 -8.68
N ALA A 174 -14.24 -5.89 -9.85
CA ALA A 174 -15.63 -6.13 -10.27
C ALA A 174 -15.90 -7.64 -10.44
N PHE A 175 -14.98 -8.37 -11.06
CA PHE A 175 -15.10 -9.83 -11.19
C PHE A 175 -15.07 -10.53 -9.84
N MET A 176 -14.19 -10.11 -8.94
CA MET A 176 -14.11 -10.67 -7.59
C MET A 176 -15.43 -10.51 -6.82
N ASN A 177 -16.05 -9.35 -6.91
CA ASN A 177 -17.35 -9.10 -6.29
C ASN A 177 -18.46 -9.97 -6.89
N MET A 178 -18.50 -10.12 -8.21
CA MET A 178 -19.49 -10.98 -8.88
C MET A 178 -19.33 -12.46 -8.51
N LEU A 179 -18.09 -12.93 -8.36
CA LEU A 179 -17.80 -14.29 -7.89
C LEU A 179 -18.23 -14.49 -6.43
N ARG A 180 -17.92 -13.52 -5.55
CA ARG A 180 -18.34 -13.57 -4.15
C ARG A 180 -19.86 -13.60 -4.02
N ASP A 181 -20.55 -12.80 -4.82
CA ASP A 181 -22.01 -12.64 -4.77
C ASP A 181 -22.73 -13.73 -5.59
N GLU A 182 -21.99 -14.67 -6.19
CA GLU A 182 -22.48 -15.76 -7.05
C GLU A 182 -23.37 -15.28 -8.23
N ASP A 183 -23.15 -14.03 -8.69
CA ASP A 183 -23.91 -13.44 -9.80
C ASP A 183 -23.33 -13.91 -11.15
N ASN A 184 -23.62 -15.15 -11.48
CA ASN A 184 -23.13 -15.79 -12.70
C ASN A 184 -23.60 -15.09 -13.99
N ALA A 185 -24.76 -14.45 -13.99
CA ALA A 185 -25.26 -13.74 -15.16
C ALA A 185 -24.43 -12.49 -15.45
N LYS A 186 -24.17 -11.66 -14.43
CA LYS A 186 -23.31 -10.48 -14.55
C LYS A 186 -21.88 -10.85 -14.89
N TYR A 187 -21.33 -11.88 -14.23
CA TYR A 187 -19.97 -12.35 -14.48
C TYR A 187 -19.76 -12.70 -15.97
N ARG A 188 -20.66 -13.52 -16.55
CA ARG A 188 -20.60 -13.88 -17.98
C ARG A 188 -20.80 -12.70 -18.89
N SER A 189 -21.75 -11.81 -18.57
CA SER A 189 -22.03 -10.62 -19.37
C SER A 189 -20.83 -9.67 -19.40
N VAL A 190 -20.15 -9.46 -18.27
CA VAL A 190 -18.97 -8.59 -18.23
C VAL A 190 -17.81 -9.21 -19.03
N ILE A 191 -17.56 -10.51 -18.92
CA ILE A 191 -16.54 -11.19 -19.75
C ILE A 191 -16.87 -11.00 -21.24
N LYS A 192 -18.11 -11.30 -21.64
CA LYS A 192 -18.54 -11.15 -23.03
C LYS A 192 -18.35 -9.73 -23.53
N ASN A 193 -18.86 -8.73 -22.79
CA ASN A 193 -18.76 -7.34 -23.18
C ASN A 193 -17.29 -6.86 -23.24
N THR A 194 -16.44 -7.34 -22.34
CA THR A 194 -15.00 -7.02 -22.37
C THR A 194 -14.33 -7.58 -23.61
N LEU A 195 -14.62 -8.81 -23.98
CA LEU A 195 -14.10 -9.45 -25.18
C LEU A 195 -14.60 -8.80 -26.47
N GLU A 196 -15.84 -8.35 -26.50
CA GLU A 196 -16.43 -7.65 -27.65
C GLU A 196 -15.86 -6.23 -27.81
N PHE A 197 -15.58 -5.56 -26.68
CA PHE A 197 -15.02 -4.20 -26.68
C PHE A 197 -13.53 -4.17 -27.04
N ASP A 198 -12.73 -4.97 -26.38
CA ASP A 198 -11.28 -5.09 -26.62
C ASP A 198 -10.80 -6.50 -26.24
N PRO A 199 -10.68 -7.40 -27.23
CA PRO A 199 -10.23 -8.77 -26.96
C PRO A 199 -8.80 -8.84 -26.42
N GLU A 200 -8.00 -7.79 -26.59
CA GLU A 200 -6.62 -7.74 -26.07
C GLU A 200 -6.58 -7.40 -24.57
N VAL A 201 -7.65 -6.84 -23.98
CA VAL A 201 -7.70 -6.49 -22.55
C VAL A 201 -7.51 -7.71 -21.66
N LEU A 202 -8.02 -8.87 -22.05
CA LEU A 202 -7.86 -10.12 -21.29
C LEU A 202 -6.50 -10.80 -21.50
N LYS A 203 -5.71 -10.31 -22.46
CA LYS A 203 -4.36 -10.80 -22.71
C LYS A 203 -3.30 -9.98 -21.98
N ARG A 204 -3.67 -8.84 -21.41
CA ARG A 204 -2.78 -7.91 -20.69
C ARG A 204 -2.90 -8.04 -19.19
#